data_8bd31d8d1bb38d81def9499b4f75768d
#
_entry.id   8bd31d8d1bb38d81def9499b4f75768d
#
_cell.length_a   1.000
_cell.length_b   1.000
_cell.length_c   1.000
_cell.angle_alpha   90.00
_cell.angle_beta   90.00
_cell.angle_gamma   90.00
#
_symmetry.space_group_name_H-M   'P 1'
#
loop_
_entity.id
_entity.type
_entity.pdbx_description
1 polymer ?
#
loop_
_entity_poly.entity_id
_entity_poly.type
_entity_poly.pdbx_seq_one_letter_code
_entity_poly.pdbx_strand_id
1 'polypeptide(L)'
;MAPTPLNLDTSREIERLQIEGWRRMSSIDKAAMITGLTQAAFELALAGVRQRHPDASPREQFLRLAIVTLGADLARRVYPEIAELDLQ
;
A
#
# COMPACT_ATOMS: atom_id res chain seq x y z
N MET A 1 2.23 18.36 26.87
CA MET A 1 3.42 19.18 26.56
C MET A 1 3.40 19.50 25.07
N ALA A 2 3.47 20.77 24.72
CA ALA A 2 3.46 21.15 23.30
C ALA A 2 4.72 20.63 22.60
N PRO A 3 4.64 20.22 21.33
CA PRO A 3 5.82 19.85 20.56
C PRO A 3 6.81 21.01 20.53
N THR A 4 8.09 20.72 20.69
CA THR A 4 9.10 21.76 20.67
C THR A 4 9.24 22.34 19.26
N PRO A 5 9.53 23.64 19.10
CA PRO A 5 9.78 24.21 17.78
C PRO A 5 10.87 23.47 17.00
N LEU A 6 11.85 22.90 17.70
CA LEU A 6 12.92 22.13 17.09
C LEU A 6 12.42 20.91 16.32
N ASN A 7 11.46 20.15 16.91
CA ASN A 7 10.89 18.98 16.24
C ASN A 7 10.09 19.38 15.00
N LEU A 8 9.34 20.45 15.09
CA LEU A 8 8.56 20.98 13.97
C LEU A 8 9.47 21.43 12.82
N ASP A 9 10.54 22.16 13.15
CA ASP A 9 11.50 22.63 12.16
C ASP A 9 12.24 21.47 11.49
N THR A 10 12.61 20.45 12.25
CA THR A 10 13.24 19.24 11.73
C THR A 10 12.31 18.52 10.74
N SER A 11 11.02 18.41 11.06
CA SER A 11 10.04 17.76 10.17
C SER A 11 9.88 18.52 8.86
N ARG A 12 9.83 19.85 8.89
CA ARG A 12 9.75 20.67 7.70
C ARG A 12 11.01 20.58 6.84
N GLU A 13 12.16 20.53 7.48
CA GLU A 13 13.43 20.39 6.79
C GLU A 13 13.54 19.04 6.09
N ILE A 14 13.16 17.95 6.76
CA ILE A 14 13.13 16.62 6.16
C ILE A 14 12.16 16.59 4.97
N GLU A 15 10.97 17.14 5.13
CA GLU A 15 9.99 17.22 4.04
C GLU A 15 10.55 17.98 2.84
N ARG A 16 11.19 19.12 3.06
CA ARG A 16 11.81 19.91 2.00
C ARG A 16 12.90 19.11 1.27
N LEU A 17 13.76 18.41 2.02
CA LEU A 17 14.81 17.57 1.44
C LEU A 17 14.24 16.44 0.60
N GLN A 18 13.14 15.83 1.04
CA GLN A 18 12.44 14.78 0.30
C GLN A 18 11.87 15.33 -1.02
N ILE A 19 11.25 16.50 -0.97
CA ILE A 19 10.69 17.15 -2.17
C ILE A 19 11.82 17.50 -3.16
N GLU A 20 12.91 18.06 -2.68
CA GLU A 20 14.05 18.38 -3.52
C GLU A 20 14.68 17.14 -4.14
N GLY A 21 14.82 16.06 -3.36
CA GLY A 21 15.32 14.79 -3.86
C GLY A 21 14.43 14.25 -4.96
N TRP A 22 13.11 14.26 -4.76
CA TRP A 22 12.13 13.85 -5.76
C TRP A 22 12.24 14.68 -7.05
N ARG A 23 12.37 16.00 -6.93
CA ARG A 23 12.48 16.89 -8.09
C ARG A 23 13.74 16.67 -8.91
N ARG A 24 14.83 16.22 -8.26
CA ARG A 24 16.10 15.95 -8.93
C ARG A 24 16.14 14.60 -9.63
N MET A 25 15.21 13.71 -9.30
CA MET A 25 15.16 12.38 -9.91
C MET A 25 14.74 12.46 -11.36
N SER A 26 15.33 11.61 -12.20
CA SER A 26 14.88 11.42 -13.56
C SER A 26 13.48 10.79 -13.60
N SER A 27 12.80 10.87 -14.75
CA SER A 27 11.50 10.23 -14.93
C SER A 27 11.59 8.71 -14.75
N ILE A 28 12.70 8.10 -15.18
CA ILE A 28 12.94 6.67 -15.03
C ILE A 28 13.11 6.31 -13.56
N ASP A 29 13.89 7.09 -12.82
CA ASP A 29 14.11 6.87 -11.38
C ASP A 29 12.82 7.04 -10.60
N LYS A 30 12.00 8.04 -10.93
CA LYS A 30 10.69 8.24 -10.31
C LYS A 30 9.76 7.06 -10.56
N ALA A 31 9.71 6.57 -11.80
CA ALA A 31 8.90 5.40 -12.14
C ALA A 31 9.36 4.16 -11.38
N ALA A 32 10.67 3.94 -11.29
CA ALA A 32 11.23 2.81 -10.54
C ALA A 32 10.88 2.90 -9.05
N MET A 33 10.95 4.08 -8.47
CA MET A 33 10.60 4.30 -7.07
C MET A 33 9.12 4.01 -6.81
N ILE A 34 8.23 4.51 -7.67
CA ILE A 34 6.79 4.26 -7.56
C ILE A 34 6.48 2.78 -7.68
N THR A 35 7.11 2.08 -8.65
CA THR A 35 6.92 0.64 -8.83
C THR A 35 7.39 -0.13 -7.59
N GLY A 36 8.56 0.23 -7.03
CA GLY A 36 9.06 -0.40 -5.82
C GLY A 36 8.16 -0.20 -4.61
N LEU A 37 7.64 1.01 -4.42
CA LEU A 37 6.71 1.31 -3.32
C LEU A 37 5.39 0.56 -3.50
N THR A 38 4.86 0.49 -4.71
CA THR A 38 3.64 -0.25 -5.01
C THR A 38 3.83 -1.73 -4.73
N GLN A 39 4.93 -2.30 -5.17
CA GLN A 39 5.26 -3.71 -4.92
C GLN A 39 5.37 -3.99 -3.41
N ALA A 40 6.07 -3.14 -2.67
CA ALA A 40 6.20 -3.28 -1.22
C ALA A 40 4.83 -3.22 -0.52
N ALA A 41 3.95 -2.31 -0.97
CA ALA A 41 2.61 -2.20 -0.43
C ALA A 41 1.77 -3.46 -0.68
N PHE A 42 1.86 -4.05 -1.88
CA PHE A 42 1.18 -5.31 -2.19
C PHE A 42 1.73 -6.47 -1.37
N GLU A 43 3.03 -6.56 -1.21
CA GLU A 43 3.65 -7.61 -0.40
C GLU A 43 3.20 -7.52 1.06
N LEU A 44 3.14 -6.32 1.62
CA LEU A 44 2.65 -6.09 2.97
C LEU A 44 1.17 -6.47 3.11
N ALA A 45 0.35 -6.07 2.15
CA ALA A 45 -1.08 -6.41 2.14
C ALA A 45 -1.29 -7.92 2.03
N LEU A 46 -0.51 -8.60 1.18
CA LEU A 46 -0.58 -10.05 1.04
C LEU A 46 -0.15 -10.76 2.32
N ALA A 47 0.90 -10.28 2.98
CA ALA A 47 1.32 -10.81 4.27
C ALA A 47 0.21 -10.71 5.31
N GLY A 48 -0.51 -9.58 5.33
CA GLY A 48 -1.68 -9.40 6.19
C GLY A 48 -2.81 -10.37 5.88
N VAL A 49 -3.10 -10.61 4.60
CA VAL A 49 -4.10 -11.60 4.17
C VAL A 49 -3.72 -13.00 4.64
N ARG A 50 -2.46 -13.40 4.46
CA ARG A 50 -1.97 -14.70 4.88
C ARG A 50 -2.03 -14.89 6.39
N GLN A 51 -1.78 -13.84 7.14
CA GLN A 51 -1.85 -13.88 8.60
C GLN A 51 -3.28 -14.05 9.10
N ARG A 52 -4.24 -13.35 8.48
CA ARG A 52 -5.66 -13.43 8.86
C ARG A 52 -6.34 -14.68 8.33
N HIS A 53 -5.88 -15.24 7.22
CA HIS A 53 -6.50 -16.38 6.54
C HIS A 53 -5.43 -17.42 6.17
N PRO A 54 -4.83 -18.08 7.18
CA PRO A 54 -3.69 -18.99 6.94
C PRO A 54 -4.03 -20.21 6.10
N ASP A 55 -5.32 -20.61 6.07
CA ASP A 55 -5.78 -21.78 5.31
C ASP A 55 -6.31 -21.42 3.93
N ALA A 56 -6.26 -20.15 3.54
CA ALA A 56 -6.78 -19.71 2.26
C ALA A 56 -5.96 -20.28 1.09
N SER A 57 -6.64 -20.71 0.04
CA SER A 57 -5.98 -21.12 -1.20
C SER A 57 -5.27 -19.93 -1.86
N PRO A 58 -4.33 -20.16 -2.79
CA PRO A 58 -3.71 -19.05 -3.53
C PRO A 58 -4.75 -18.16 -4.23
N ARG A 59 -5.81 -18.75 -4.78
CA ARG A 59 -6.88 -17.96 -5.42
C ARG A 59 -7.65 -17.11 -4.41
N GLU A 60 -7.99 -17.67 -3.25
CA GLU A 60 -8.65 -16.90 -2.20
C GLU A 60 -7.77 -15.78 -1.68
N GLN A 61 -6.47 -16.02 -1.50
CA GLN A 61 -5.51 -14.98 -1.11
C GLN A 61 -5.51 -13.82 -2.11
N PHE A 62 -5.51 -14.14 -3.39
CA PHE A 62 -5.57 -13.15 -4.47
C PHE A 62 -6.86 -12.32 -4.40
N LEU A 63 -8.00 -12.98 -4.22
CA LEU A 63 -9.29 -12.29 -4.13
C LEU A 63 -9.39 -11.39 -2.90
N ARG A 64 -8.87 -11.84 -1.77
CA ARG A 64 -8.83 -11.03 -0.55
C ARG A 64 -7.87 -9.85 -0.69
N LEU A 65 -6.77 -10.03 -1.41
CA LEU A 65 -5.86 -8.94 -1.74
C LEU A 65 -6.55 -7.90 -2.62
N ALA A 66 -7.36 -8.35 -3.59
CA ALA A 66 -8.14 -7.44 -4.43
C ALA A 66 -9.12 -6.60 -3.61
N ILE A 67 -9.77 -7.20 -2.61
CA ILE A 67 -10.66 -6.46 -1.70
C ILE A 67 -9.90 -5.37 -0.93
N VAL A 68 -8.73 -5.69 -0.42
CA VAL A 68 -7.91 -4.73 0.34
C VAL A 68 -7.44 -3.58 -0.55
N THR A 69 -7.07 -3.87 -1.79
CA THR A 69 -6.48 -2.87 -2.69
C THR A 69 -7.50 -2.06 -3.47
N LEU A 70 -8.62 -2.66 -3.86
CA LEU A 70 -9.65 -2.03 -4.69
C LEU A 70 -10.88 -1.59 -3.90
N GLY A 71 -11.06 -2.11 -2.69
CA GLY A 71 -12.31 -2.01 -1.96
C GLY A 71 -13.30 -3.09 -2.40
N ALA A 72 -14.23 -3.44 -1.50
CA ALA A 72 -15.13 -4.57 -1.70
C ALA A 72 -16.02 -4.40 -2.93
N ASP A 73 -16.56 -3.20 -3.15
CA ASP A 73 -17.51 -2.98 -4.24
C ASP A 73 -16.84 -3.13 -5.61
N LEU A 74 -15.69 -2.50 -5.82
CA LEU A 74 -14.97 -2.58 -7.08
C LEU A 74 -14.43 -3.99 -7.30
N ALA A 75 -13.90 -4.62 -6.24
CA ALA A 75 -13.38 -5.98 -6.32
C ALA A 75 -14.45 -6.96 -6.77
N ARG A 76 -15.70 -6.84 -6.27
CA ARG A 76 -16.82 -7.69 -6.70
C ARG A 76 -17.18 -7.49 -8.16
N ARG A 77 -17.07 -6.27 -8.66
CA ARG A 77 -17.34 -5.99 -10.08
C ARG A 77 -16.31 -6.65 -10.99
N VAL A 78 -15.05 -6.63 -10.58
CA VAL A 78 -13.95 -7.22 -11.34
C VAL A 78 -13.91 -8.73 -11.19
N TYR A 79 -14.16 -9.23 -9.98
CA TYR A 79 -14.11 -10.65 -9.63
C TYR A 79 -15.41 -11.04 -8.92
N PRO A 80 -16.46 -11.40 -9.68
CA PRO A 80 -17.78 -11.73 -9.08
C PRO A 80 -17.73 -12.89 -8.07
N GLU A 81 -16.76 -13.80 -8.20
CA GLU A 81 -16.57 -14.92 -7.26
C GLU A 81 -16.29 -14.47 -5.82
N ILE A 82 -15.92 -13.19 -5.61
CA ILE A 82 -15.73 -12.63 -4.26
C ILE A 82 -17.01 -12.72 -3.42
N ALA A 83 -18.18 -12.69 -4.07
CA ALA A 83 -19.46 -12.83 -3.36
C ALA A 83 -19.58 -14.15 -2.59
N GLU A 84 -18.82 -15.17 -2.98
CA GLU A 84 -18.82 -16.48 -2.32
C GLU A 84 -17.88 -16.53 -1.11
N LEU A 85 -17.04 -15.52 -0.91
CA LEU A 85 -16.12 -15.47 0.22
C LEU A 85 -16.81 -14.98 1.48
N ASP A 86 -16.40 -15.54 2.62
CA ASP A 86 -16.76 -15.02 3.93
C ASP A 86 -15.85 -13.81 4.22
N LEU A 87 -16.46 -12.62 4.30
CA LEU A 87 -15.75 -11.35 4.48
C LEU A 87 -15.59 -10.94 5.94
N GLN A 88 -15.85 -11.83 6.87
CA GLN A 88 -15.63 -11.54 8.29
C GLN A 88 -14.16 -11.47 8.66
#